data_a6cb96a376e83f90a0526c2ca558e89f
#
_entry.id   a6cb96a376e83f90a0526c2ca558e89f
#
_cell.length_a   1.000
_cell.length_b   1.000
_cell.length_c   1.000
_cell.angle_alpha   90.00
_cell.angle_beta   90.00
_cell.angle_gamma   90.00
#
_symmetry.space_group_name_H-M   'P 1'
#
loop_
_entity.id
_entity.type
_entity.pdbx_description
1 polymer ?
#
loop_
_entity_poly.entity_id
_entity_poly.type
_entity_poly.pdbx_seq_one_letter_code
_entity_poly.pdbx_strand_id
1 'polypeptide(L)'
;MDDDRQRRKSPTVADYCEKWLVMQSAHVRTTTLTDYKSKVRRNIIPYLGDKKIAEVTLDDIQLALVPVSQKSASVYKSVIIIYKCIFRAAEESRIIKKNPTVYLSPKGGGVPQAEKQPLTDEQVQRLLDAVRGLPPYVFIMLGLYAGLRREEILGLQWDSVYLDSEAPYLAVRRAWHTEHNRPVVSTEL
;
A
#
# COMPACT_ATOMS: atom_id res chain seq x y z
N MET A 1 25.70 15.19 -29.20
CA MET A 1 25.91 16.44 -28.45
C MET A 1 24.66 16.91 -27.69
N ASP A 2 23.47 16.82 -28.28
CA ASP A 2 22.23 17.29 -27.63
C ASP A 2 21.74 16.36 -26.49
N ASP A 3 22.03 15.06 -26.59
CA ASP A 3 21.62 14.02 -25.66
C ASP A 3 22.36 14.12 -24.29
N ASP A 4 23.65 14.40 -24.31
CA ASP A 4 24.44 14.61 -23.10
C ASP A 4 24.07 15.89 -22.35
N ARG A 5 23.68 16.92 -23.09
CA ARG A 5 23.24 18.20 -22.53
C ARG A 5 21.86 18.06 -21.85
N GLN A 6 20.99 17.25 -22.42
CA GLN A 6 19.65 16.98 -21.87
C GLN A 6 19.74 16.07 -20.63
N ARG A 7 20.63 15.06 -20.61
CA ARG A 7 20.87 14.20 -19.46
C ARG A 7 21.39 15.00 -18.26
N ARG A 8 22.37 15.89 -18.46
CA ARG A 8 22.93 16.73 -17.39
C ARG A 8 21.92 17.73 -16.82
N LYS A 9 20.91 18.14 -17.59
CA LYS A 9 19.83 19.05 -17.16
C LYS A 9 18.62 18.36 -16.54
N SER A 10 18.56 17.00 -16.58
CA SER A 10 17.46 16.26 -15.98
C SER A 10 17.45 16.43 -14.46
N PRO A 11 16.28 16.37 -13.81
CA PRO A 11 16.19 16.40 -12.35
C PRO A 11 16.89 15.19 -11.73
N THR A 12 17.21 15.26 -10.45
CA THR A 12 17.60 14.08 -9.68
C THR A 12 16.42 13.13 -9.50
N VAL A 13 16.70 11.88 -9.15
CA VAL A 13 15.64 10.92 -8.81
C VAL A 13 14.83 11.42 -7.61
N ALA A 14 15.48 12.02 -6.59
CA ALA A 14 14.80 12.59 -5.43
C ALA A 14 13.83 13.69 -5.84
N ASP A 15 14.29 14.68 -6.62
CA ASP A 15 13.45 15.80 -7.09
C ASP A 15 12.26 15.30 -7.91
N TYR A 16 12.51 14.31 -8.79
CA TYR A 16 11.44 13.77 -9.62
C TYR A 16 10.44 12.95 -8.82
N CYS A 17 10.90 12.19 -7.83
CA CYS A 17 10.02 11.45 -6.91
C CYS A 17 9.08 12.38 -6.14
N GLU A 18 9.58 13.49 -5.59
CA GLU A 18 8.72 14.43 -4.88
C GLU A 18 7.70 15.09 -5.84
N LYS A 19 8.12 15.46 -7.04
CA LYS A 19 7.19 15.94 -8.08
C LYS A 19 6.13 14.89 -8.44
N TRP A 20 6.55 13.64 -8.62
CA TRP A 20 5.63 12.53 -8.92
C TRP A 20 4.63 12.29 -7.80
N LEU A 21 5.05 12.35 -6.52
CA LEU A 21 4.17 12.24 -5.37
C LEU A 21 3.13 13.35 -5.31
N VAL A 22 3.50 14.58 -5.69
CA VAL A 22 2.54 15.70 -5.82
C VAL A 22 1.51 15.40 -6.92
N MET A 23 1.95 14.91 -8.08
CA MET A 23 1.00 14.54 -9.16
C MET A 23 0.07 13.39 -8.71
N GLN A 24 0.59 12.39 -7.98
CA GLN A 24 -0.23 11.29 -7.48
C GLN A 24 -1.28 11.73 -6.45
N SER A 25 -1.04 12.81 -5.70
CA SER A 25 -1.99 13.30 -4.69
C SER A 25 -3.36 13.68 -5.28
N ALA A 26 -3.44 13.99 -6.57
CA ALA A 26 -4.69 14.26 -7.27
C ALA A 26 -5.44 12.99 -7.74
N HIS A 27 -4.79 11.82 -7.73
CA HIS A 27 -5.32 10.61 -8.36
C HIS A 27 -5.50 9.43 -7.40
N VAL A 28 -4.84 9.46 -6.23
CA VAL A 28 -4.90 8.36 -5.27
C VAL A 28 -5.40 8.83 -3.92
N ARG A 29 -5.97 7.91 -3.14
CA ARG A 29 -6.39 8.18 -1.76
C ARG A 29 -5.18 8.54 -0.89
N THR A 30 -5.41 9.33 0.15
CA THR A 30 -4.34 9.80 1.07
C THR A 30 -3.61 8.65 1.74
N THR A 31 -4.30 7.56 2.08
CA THR A 31 -3.68 6.33 2.62
C THR A 31 -2.70 5.71 1.63
N THR A 32 -3.06 5.63 0.35
CA THR A 32 -2.18 5.15 -0.73
C THR A 32 -1.01 6.09 -0.95
N LEU A 33 -1.25 7.41 -0.94
CA LEU A 33 -0.20 8.42 -1.06
C LEU A 33 0.81 8.34 0.08
N THR A 34 0.34 8.13 1.31
CA THR A 34 1.19 7.95 2.50
C THR A 34 2.07 6.70 2.35
N ASP A 35 1.51 5.61 1.84
CA ASP A 35 2.25 4.39 1.54
C ASP A 35 3.32 4.62 0.46
N TYR A 36 2.96 5.33 -0.64
CA TYR A 36 3.91 5.71 -1.68
C TYR A 36 5.05 6.56 -1.12
N LYS A 37 4.75 7.61 -0.36
CA LYS A 37 5.75 8.48 0.30
C LYS A 37 6.70 7.66 1.17
N SER A 38 6.16 6.76 1.98
CA SER A 38 6.96 5.89 2.85
C SER A 38 7.92 5.00 2.06
N LYS A 39 7.44 4.36 0.99
CA LYS A 39 8.25 3.45 0.17
C LYS A 39 9.30 4.19 -0.64
N VAL A 40 8.95 5.33 -1.25
CA VAL A 40 9.88 6.19 -2.00
C VAL A 40 11.02 6.65 -1.09
N ARG A 41 10.69 7.22 0.07
CA ARG A 41 11.69 7.76 1.00
C ARG A 41 12.58 6.70 1.66
N ARG A 42 12.05 5.48 1.86
CA ARG A 42 12.80 4.40 2.52
C ARG A 42 13.53 3.45 1.57
N ASN A 43 13.11 3.35 0.31
CA ASN A 43 13.58 2.30 -0.58
C ASN A 43 14.04 2.79 -1.96
N ILE A 44 13.87 4.06 -2.29
CA ILE A 44 14.29 4.62 -3.58
C ILE A 44 15.32 5.74 -3.38
N ILE A 45 14.93 6.79 -2.67
CA ILE A 45 15.77 7.98 -2.46
C ILE A 45 17.12 7.65 -1.82
N PRO A 46 17.23 6.79 -0.78
CA PRO A 46 18.52 6.51 -0.15
C PRO A 46 19.57 5.86 -1.09
N TYR A 47 19.12 5.25 -2.17
CA TYR A 47 20.01 4.51 -3.08
C TYR A 47 20.24 5.22 -4.40
N LEU A 48 19.25 5.95 -4.91
CA LEU A 48 19.31 6.57 -6.24
C LEU A 48 19.00 8.08 -6.21
N GLY A 49 18.69 8.64 -5.04
CA GLY A 49 18.18 10.01 -4.92
C GLY A 49 19.02 11.06 -5.60
N ASP A 50 20.33 11.00 -5.45
CA ASP A 50 21.26 12.00 -5.99
C ASP A 50 21.58 11.81 -7.47
N LYS A 51 21.25 10.64 -8.03
CA LYS A 51 21.53 10.34 -9.45
C LYS A 51 20.52 11.07 -10.34
N LYS A 52 21.00 11.57 -11.49
CA LYS A 52 20.11 12.13 -12.52
C LYS A 52 19.19 11.05 -13.07
N ILE A 53 17.86 11.31 -13.11
CA ILE A 53 16.89 10.29 -13.50
C ILE A 53 17.11 9.77 -14.93
N ALA A 54 17.65 10.61 -15.82
CA ALA A 54 17.98 10.22 -17.19
C ALA A 54 19.24 9.36 -17.31
N GLU A 55 20.03 9.24 -16.23
CA GLU A 55 21.25 8.42 -16.17
C GLU A 55 21.05 7.09 -15.44
N VAL A 56 19.85 6.87 -14.87
CA VAL A 56 19.55 5.63 -14.16
C VAL A 56 19.42 4.48 -15.14
N THR A 57 20.18 3.42 -14.87
CA THR A 57 20.17 2.17 -15.63
C THR A 57 19.34 1.09 -14.94
N LEU A 58 19.07 0.00 -15.63
CA LEU A 58 18.45 -1.18 -15.03
C LEU A 58 19.32 -1.76 -13.90
N ASP A 59 20.63 -1.78 -14.09
CA ASP A 59 21.59 -2.31 -13.11
C ASP A 59 21.57 -1.48 -11.81
N ASP A 60 21.50 -0.15 -11.92
CA ASP A 60 21.35 0.73 -10.76
C ASP A 60 20.12 0.38 -9.94
N ILE A 61 18.99 0.13 -10.61
CA ILE A 61 17.74 -0.22 -9.95
C ILE A 61 17.85 -1.62 -9.32
N GLN A 62 18.45 -2.58 -10.00
CA GLN A 62 18.65 -3.92 -9.46
C GLN A 62 19.54 -3.89 -8.22
N LEU A 63 20.62 -3.13 -8.22
CA LEU A 63 21.48 -2.93 -7.05
C LEU A 63 20.72 -2.26 -5.89
N ALA A 64 19.93 -1.24 -6.18
CA ALA A 64 19.09 -0.59 -5.18
C ALA A 64 18.00 -1.52 -4.59
N LEU A 65 17.60 -2.56 -5.32
CA LEU A 65 16.65 -3.55 -4.86
C LEU A 65 17.26 -4.65 -3.98
N VAL A 66 18.58 -4.83 -3.96
CA VAL A 66 19.24 -5.86 -3.13
C VAL A 66 18.84 -5.75 -1.66
N PRO A 67 18.94 -4.60 -0.97
CA PRO A 67 18.49 -4.48 0.42
C PRO A 67 16.97 -4.62 0.58
N VAL A 68 16.18 -4.32 -0.47
CA VAL A 68 14.72 -4.47 -0.45
C VAL A 68 14.34 -5.95 -0.56
N SER A 69 15.15 -6.79 -1.21
CA SER A 69 14.91 -8.23 -1.33
C SER A 69 14.98 -8.97 0.00
N GLN A 70 15.58 -8.38 1.03
CA GLN A 70 15.60 -8.90 2.41
C GLN A 70 14.31 -8.60 3.18
N LYS A 71 13.43 -7.76 2.63
CA LYS A 71 12.11 -7.44 3.20
C LYS A 71 11.06 -8.45 2.70
N SER A 72 9.82 -8.34 3.20
CA SER A 72 8.75 -9.24 2.74
C SER A 72 8.51 -9.13 1.22
N ALA A 73 8.07 -10.23 0.61
CA ALA A 73 7.74 -10.28 -0.82
C ALA A 73 6.71 -9.22 -1.23
N SER A 74 5.77 -8.88 -0.33
CA SER A 74 4.79 -7.80 -0.57
C SER A 74 5.45 -6.43 -0.67
N VAL A 75 6.40 -6.11 0.22
CA VAL A 75 7.15 -4.85 0.18
C VAL A 75 8.00 -4.79 -1.09
N TYR A 76 8.74 -5.86 -1.41
CA TYR A 76 9.56 -5.94 -2.61
C TYR A 76 8.74 -5.69 -3.87
N LYS A 77 7.62 -6.41 -4.03
CA LYS A 77 6.68 -6.23 -5.15
C LYS A 77 6.16 -4.80 -5.25
N SER A 78 5.76 -4.21 -4.13
CA SER A 78 5.22 -2.84 -4.10
C SER A 78 6.28 -1.80 -4.49
N VAL A 79 7.53 -1.96 -4.05
CA VAL A 79 8.62 -1.05 -4.43
C VAL A 79 8.89 -1.11 -5.92
N ILE A 80 8.90 -2.31 -6.52
CA ILE A 80 9.05 -2.47 -7.98
C ILE A 80 7.91 -1.77 -8.74
N ILE A 81 6.67 -1.91 -8.26
CA ILE A 81 5.53 -1.23 -8.89
C ILE A 81 5.74 0.29 -8.87
N ILE A 82 6.23 0.85 -7.76
CA ILE A 82 6.49 2.28 -7.65
C ILE A 82 7.62 2.70 -8.59
N TYR A 83 8.73 1.95 -8.69
CA TYR A 83 9.78 2.20 -9.69
C TYR A 83 9.16 2.29 -11.10
N LYS A 84 8.35 1.29 -11.48
CA LYS A 84 7.69 1.28 -12.80
C LYS A 84 6.80 2.49 -13.03
N CYS A 85 6.03 2.91 -12.02
CA CYS A 85 5.17 4.09 -12.12
C CYS A 85 5.98 5.39 -12.29
N ILE A 86 7.04 5.58 -11.50
CA ILE A 86 7.90 6.77 -11.57
C ILE A 86 8.59 6.87 -12.93
N PHE A 87 9.26 5.79 -13.37
CA PHE A 87 10.02 5.82 -14.62
C PHE A 87 9.12 5.85 -15.86
N ARG A 88 7.93 5.26 -15.82
CA ARG A 88 6.93 5.42 -16.87
C ARG A 88 6.45 6.86 -16.96
N ALA A 89 6.12 7.51 -15.84
CA ALA A 89 5.73 8.92 -15.84
C ALA A 89 6.85 9.84 -16.33
N ALA A 90 8.13 9.51 -16.04
CA ALA A 90 9.28 10.25 -16.54
C ALA A 90 9.45 10.13 -18.06
N GLU A 91 9.19 8.95 -18.62
CA GLU A 91 9.23 8.68 -20.06
C GLU A 91 8.06 9.41 -20.78
N GLU A 92 6.83 9.28 -20.29
CA GLU A 92 5.65 9.97 -20.80
C GLU A 92 5.82 11.51 -20.79
N SER A 93 6.47 12.03 -19.74
CA SER A 93 6.84 13.45 -19.63
C SER A 93 8.07 13.85 -20.48
N ARG A 94 8.65 12.93 -21.25
CA ARG A 94 9.86 13.14 -22.08
C ARG A 94 11.09 13.63 -21.31
N ILE A 95 11.17 13.34 -20.02
CA ILE A 95 12.34 13.61 -19.16
C ILE A 95 13.42 12.57 -19.41
N ILE A 96 13.02 11.33 -19.64
CA ILE A 96 13.87 10.23 -20.08
C ILE A 96 13.41 9.74 -21.45
N LYS A 97 14.36 9.25 -22.26
CA LYS A 97 14.08 8.73 -23.60
C LYS A 97 13.67 7.26 -23.58
N LYS A 98 14.18 6.49 -22.62
CA LYS A 98 13.97 5.05 -22.50
C LYS A 98 13.74 4.70 -21.04
N ASN A 99 12.70 3.95 -20.78
CA ASN A 99 12.36 3.48 -19.44
C ASN A 99 13.23 2.27 -19.06
N PRO A 100 14.08 2.38 -18.03
CA PRO A 100 14.94 1.27 -17.60
C PRO A 100 14.16 0.14 -16.88
N THR A 101 12.91 0.39 -16.49
CA THR A 101 12.11 -0.58 -15.71
C THR A 101 11.29 -1.56 -16.56
N VAL A 102 11.34 -1.47 -17.89
CA VAL A 102 10.50 -2.30 -18.79
C VAL A 102 10.67 -3.79 -18.48
N TYR A 103 11.89 -4.26 -18.29
CA TYR A 103 12.20 -5.66 -18.00
C TYR A 103 12.27 -6.00 -16.51
N LEU A 104 12.00 -5.04 -15.63
CA LEU A 104 12.02 -5.28 -14.20
C LEU A 104 10.84 -6.20 -13.80
N SER A 105 11.15 -7.36 -13.22
CA SER A 105 10.12 -8.31 -12.76
C SER A 105 9.91 -8.24 -11.25
N PRO A 106 8.67 -8.21 -10.78
CA PRO A 106 8.37 -8.32 -9.36
C PRO A 106 8.46 -9.76 -8.82
N LYS A 107 8.75 -10.74 -9.67
CA LYS A 107 8.85 -12.16 -9.29
C LYS A 107 10.24 -12.48 -8.75
N GLY A 108 10.30 -13.35 -7.77
CA GLY A 108 11.55 -13.96 -7.29
C GLY A 108 12.33 -13.15 -6.24
N GLY A 109 11.79 -12.01 -5.76
CA GLY A 109 12.43 -11.23 -4.69
C GLY A 109 11.55 -11.05 -3.47
N GLY A 110 12.21 -10.73 -2.34
CA GLY A 110 11.58 -10.60 -1.04
C GLY A 110 11.40 -11.93 -0.29
N VAL A 111 11.39 -11.85 1.03
CA VAL A 111 11.20 -13.01 1.89
C VAL A 111 9.73 -13.44 1.83
N PRO A 112 9.43 -14.69 1.47
CA PRO A 112 8.08 -15.21 1.51
C PRO A 112 7.49 -15.07 2.90
N GLN A 113 6.25 -14.64 3.00
CA GLN A 113 5.53 -14.63 4.27
C GLN A 113 5.00 -16.04 4.53
N ALA A 114 5.14 -16.51 5.77
CA ALA A 114 4.53 -17.77 6.17
C ALA A 114 3.01 -17.74 5.90
N GLU A 115 2.49 -18.83 5.41
CA GLU A 115 1.06 -18.98 5.18
C GLU A 115 0.30 -18.82 6.49
N LYS A 116 -0.65 -17.90 6.52
CA LYS A 116 -1.49 -17.71 7.70
C LYS A 116 -2.47 -18.85 7.78
N GLN A 117 -2.38 -19.64 8.85
CA GLN A 117 -3.35 -20.68 9.12
C GLN A 117 -4.58 -20.06 9.81
N PRO A 118 -5.80 -20.50 9.45
CA PRO A 118 -6.99 -20.13 10.19
C PRO A 118 -6.91 -20.68 11.61
N LEU A 119 -7.59 -20.03 12.54
CA LEU A 119 -7.73 -20.56 13.90
C LEU A 119 -8.53 -21.87 13.86
N THR A 120 -8.13 -22.84 14.69
CA THR A 120 -8.94 -24.03 14.92
C THR A 120 -10.15 -23.69 15.80
N ASP A 121 -11.18 -24.53 15.77
CA ASP A 121 -12.38 -24.33 16.61
C ASP A 121 -12.04 -24.24 18.11
N GLU A 122 -11.08 -25.02 18.57
CA GLU A 122 -10.60 -24.96 19.96
C GLU A 122 -9.90 -23.63 20.27
N GLN A 123 -9.12 -23.09 19.32
CA GLN A 123 -8.46 -21.79 19.48
C GLN A 123 -9.50 -20.65 19.48
N VAL A 124 -10.54 -20.75 18.64
CA VAL A 124 -11.66 -19.82 18.62
C VAL A 124 -12.37 -19.83 19.96
N GLN A 125 -12.70 -21.02 20.50
CA GLN A 125 -13.37 -21.16 21.78
C GLN A 125 -12.55 -20.55 22.94
N ARG A 126 -11.25 -20.87 23.00
CA ARG A 126 -10.35 -20.28 24.00
C ARG A 126 -10.27 -18.76 23.91
N LEU A 127 -10.22 -18.22 22.66
CA LEU A 127 -10.22 -16.78 22.44
C LEU A 127 -11.50 -16.14 22.96
N LEU A 128 -12.66 -16.69 22.61
CA LEU A 128 -13.96 -16.17 23.04
C LEU A 128 -14.14 -16.22 24.57
N ASP A 129 -13.70 -17.30 25.19
CA ASP A 129 -13.76 -17.45 26.66
C ASP A 129 -12.84 -16.43 27.36
N ALA A 130 -11.63 -16.21 26.81
CA ALA A 130 -10.66 -15.26 27.36
C ALA A 130 -11.15 -13.79 27.27
N VAL A 131 -11.98 -13.46 26.29
CA VAL A 131 -12.46 -12.08 26.09
C VAL A 131 -13.92 -11.90 26.53
N ARG A 132 -14.57 -12.92 27.05
CA ARG A 132 -15.97 -12.87 27.51
C ARG A 132 -16.17 -11.80 28.58
N GLY A 133 -17.14 -10.91 28.36
CA GLY A 133 -17.39 -9.77 29.25
C GLY A 133 -16.42 -8.59 29.11
N LEU A 134 -15.42 -8.68 28.23
CA LEU A 134 -14.52 -7.58 27.92
C LEU A 134 -15.00 -6.78 26.69
N PRO A 135 -14.65 -5.50 26.55
CA PRO A 135 -15.04 -4.68 25.40
C PRO A 135 -14.74 -5.29 24.02
N PRO A 136 -13.62 -6.01 23.77
CA PRO A 136 -13.32 -6.59 22.46
C PRO A 136 -14.20 -7.82 22.12
N TYR A 137 -15.02 -8.35 23.03
CA TYR A 137 -15.81 -9.55 22.76
C TYR A 137 -16.72 -9.40 21.52
N VAL A 138 -17.52 -8.34 21.47
CA VAL A 138 -18.44 -8.09 20.34
C VAL A 138 -17.65 -7.85 19.04
N PHE A 139 -16.53 -7.16 19.12
CA PHE A 139 -15.64 -6.92 17.98
C PHE A 139 -15.14 -8.26 17.37
N ILE A 140 -14.69 -9.18 18.22
CA ILE A 140 -14.20 -10.50 17.80
C ILE A 140 -15.32 -11.36 17.25
N MET A 141 -16.50 -11.34 17.89
CA MET A 141 -17.69 -12.05 17.42
C MET A 141 -18.10 -11.61 16.01
N LEU A 142 -18.14 -10.30 15.76
CA LEU A 142 -18.47 -9.76 14.44
C LEU A 142 -17.43 -10.13 13.38
N GLY A 143 -16.15 -10.15 13.75
CA GLY A 143 -15.09 -10.60 12.85
C GLY A 143 -15.17 -12.11 12.52
N LEU A 144 -15.44 -12.94 13.52
CA LEU A 144 -15.49 -14.40 13.36
C LEU A 144 -16.77 -14.87 12.64
N TYR A 145 -17.93 -14.40 13.05
CA TYR A 145 -19.20 -14.96 12.60
C TYR A 145 -19.87 -14.15 11.50
N ALA A 146 -19.70 -12.83 11.48
CA ALA A 146 -20.23 -11.99 10.41
C ALA A 146 -19.20 -11.70 9.31
N GLY A 147 -17.93 -12.08 9.49
CA GLY A 147 -16.88 -11.89 8.49
C GLY A 147 -16.52 -10.43 8.21
N LEU A 148 -16.86 -9.52 9.11
CA LEU A 148 -16.63 -8.09 8.94
C LEU A 148 -15.14 -7.75 9.05
N ARG A 149 -14.66 -6.82 8.19
CA ARG A 149 -13.31 -6.27 8.31
C ARG A 149 -13.20 -5.34 9.51
N ARG A 150 -12.00 -5.15 10.02
CA ARG A 150 -11.73 -4.29 11.19
C ARG A 150 -12.37 -2.91 11.06
N GLU A 151 -12.19 -2.27 9.93
CA GLU A 151 -12.70 -0.92 9.66
C GLU A 151 -14.23 -0.91 9.55
N GLU A 152 -14.84 -1.98 9.06
CA GLU A 152 -16.30 -2.16 8.96
C GLU A 152 -16.90 -2.35 10.35
N ILE A 153 -16.25 -3.14 11.21
CA ILE A 153 -16.70 -3.31 12.60
C ILE A 153 -16.64 -1.98 13.36
N LEU A 154 -15.52 -1.25 13.25
CA LEU A 154 -15.34 0.05 13.89
C LEU A 154 -16.29 1.13 13.34
N GLY A 155 -16.73 0.97 12.09
CA GLY A 155 -17.68 1.86 11.42
C GLY A 155 -19.14 1.48 11.63
N LEU A 156 -19.44 0.33 12.24
CA LEU A 156 -20.79 -0.16 12.44
C LEU A 156 -21.54 0.73 13.45
N GLN A 157 -22.76 1.11 13.11
CA GLN A 157 -23.65 1.92 13.95
C GLN A 157 -24.99 1.22 14.14
N TRP A 158 -25.74 1.57 15.18
CA TRP A 158 -27.03 0.96 15.52
C TRP A 158 -28.09 1.11 14.42
N ASP A 159 -28.01 2.15 13.59
CA ASP A 159 -28.89 2.35 12.43
C ASP A 159 -28.68 1.32 11.30
N SER A 160 -27.66 0.51 11.44
CA SER A 160 -27.26 -0.52 10.48
C SER A 160 -27.39 -1.95 11.05
N VAL A 161 -28.03 -2.09 12.23
CA VAL A 161 -28.25 -3.35 12.93
C VAL A 161 -29.74 -3.63 12.97
N TYR A 162 -30.20 -4.69 12.33
CA TYR A 162 -31.59 -5.06 12.17
C TYR A 162 -31.87 -6.41 12.84
N LEU A 163 -32.12 -6.40 14.16
CA LEU A 163 -32.34 -7.59 14.97
C LEU A 163 -33.82 -8.04 14.98
N ASP A 164 -34.74 -7.11 14.79
CA ASP A 164 -36.19 -7.36 14.86
C ASP A 164 -36.83 -7.73 13.51
N SER A 165 -36.00 -7.97 12.46
CA SER A 165 -36.48 -8.43 11.15
C SER A 165 -36.71 -9.94 11.16
N GLU A 166 -37.57 -10.48 10.27
CA GLU A 166 -37.79 -11.93 10.10
C GLU A 166 -36.47 -12.70 9.88
N ALA A 167 -35.51 -12.07 9.22
CA ALA A 167 -34.14 -12.57 9.09
C ALA A 167 -33.18 -11.48 9.59
N PRO A 168 -32.69 -11.57 10.82
CA PRO A 168 -31.75 -10.57 11.38
C PRO A 168 -30.50 -10.39 10.53
N TYR A 169 -30.10 -9.14 10.29
CA TYR A 169 -28.92 -8.84 9.48
C TYR A 169 -28.20 -7.57 9.92
N LEU A 170 -26.96 -7.43 9.44
CA LEU A 170 -26.13 -6.25 9.57
C LEU A 170 -25.92 -5.62 8.18
N ALA A 171 -26.14 -4.30 8.06
CA ALA A 171 -25.87 -3.57 6.82
C ALA A 171 -24.52 -2.86 6.92
N VAL A 172 -23.52 -3.30 6.14
CA VAL A 172 -22.21 -2.66 6.11
C VAL A 172 -22.30 -1.41 5.23
N ARG A 173 -22.57 -0.27 5.84
CA ARG A 173 -22.73 1.02 5.16
C ARG A 173 -21.55 1.94 5.33
N ARG A 174 -20.74 1.73 6.38
CA ARG A 174 -19.64 2.62 6.78
C ARG A 174 -18.39 1.80 7.10
N ALA A 175 -17.24 2.44 6.94
CA ALA A 175 -15.98 1.94 7.45
C ALA A 175 -15.27 3.04 8.24
N TRP A 176 -14.53 2.67 9.27
CA TRP A 176 -13.75 3.63 10.05
C TRP A 176 -12.56 4.11 9.24
N HIS A 177 -12.41 5.42 9.10
CA HIS A 177 -11.25 6.03 8.47
C HIS A 177 -10.35 6.67 9.52
N THR A 178 -9.16 6.13 9.67
CA THR A 178 -8.14 6.63 10.61
C THR A 178 -7.79 8.08 10.31
N GLU A 179 -7.80 8.47 9.04
CA GLU A 179 -7.47 9.81 8.58
C GLU A 179 -8.48 10.87 9.04
N HIS A 180 -9.76 10.52 9.06
CA HIS A 180 -10.84 11.39 9.51
C HIS A 180 -11.21 11.15 10.97
N ASN A 181 -10.68 10.09 11.58
CA ASN A 181 -11.01 9.61 12.91
C ASN A 181 -12.53 9.49 13.13
N ARG A 182 -13.25 9.01 12.10
CA ARG A 182 -14.73 8.83 12.10
C ARG A 182 -15.14 7.74 11.12
N PRO A 183 -16.35 7.17 11.26
CA PRO A 183 -16.97 6.35 10.22
C PRO A 183 -17.25 7.17 8.95
N VAL A 184 -16.94 6.60 7.80
CA VAL A 184 -17.21 7.19 6.47
C VAL A 184 -18.09 6.24 5.67
N VAL A 185 -19.04 6.78 4.91
CA VAL A 185 -19.95 5.98 4.09
C VAL A 185 -19.17 5.30 2.96
N SER A 186 -19.50 4.03 2.67
CA SER A 186 -18.77 3.22 1.69
C SER A 186 -18.74 3.79 0.27
N THR A 187 -19.70 4.65 -0.08
CA THR A 187 -19.75 5.35 -1.37
C THR A 187 -18.76 6.51 -1.48
N GLU A 188 -18.18 6.97 -0.36
CA GLU A 188 -17.16 8.03 -0.31
C GLU A 188 -15.74 7.44 -0.24
N LEU A 189 -15.63 6.12 -0.30
CA LEU A 189 -14.40 5.33 -0.32
C LEU A 189 -14.04 4.97 -1.76
#